data_7574fc93521c8100a97657da6d91c5d1
#
_entry.id   7574fc93521c8100a97657da6d91c5d1
#
_cell.length_a   1.000
_cell.length_b   1.000
_cell.length_c   1.000
_cell.angle_alpha   90.00
_cell.angle_beta   90.00
_cell.angle_gamma   90.00
#
_symmetry.space_group_name_H-M   'P 1'
#
loop_
_entity.id
_entity.type
_entity.pdbx_description
1 polymer ?
#
loop_
_entity_poly.entity_id
_entity_poly.type
_entity_poly.pdbx_seq_one_letter_code
_entity_poly.pdbx_strand_id
1 'polypeptide(L)'
;MKLSTIDTGNFKLDGGAMFGVIPKVMWQKLNPSDEHNLCSWALRCLLVEEGDRKILIDTGLGNKQDAKFFSHYALHGSETLTSSLAAKGIAPEAITDVIHTHLHFDHCGGSVIRKDNQLLPAFSNAKYWTNLQHWQWAIEPNERERASFLKENLLPLQTAGQLFFLDMPEPDMHPTGRLASIPFSEHISLRIVHGHTRAMMLPQIQIGNQTVVYMADLIPSVHHIGLPYIMAYDLFPYTTLQEKKCFLQEALEENYWLFFEHDLDTECCNLQMTEKGIRKNQAGKLSEYLAI
;
A
#
# COMPACT_ATOMS: atom_id res chain seq x y z
N MET A 1 8.33 -19.79 -4.30
CA MET A 1 7.79 -18.41 -4.22
C MET A 1 8.94 -17.45 -3.95
N LYS A 2 8.90 -16.24 -4.51
CA LYS A 2 9.92 -15.20 -4.31
C LYS A 2 9.24 -13.85 -4.09
N LEU A 3 9.79 -13.03 -3.17
CA LEU A 3 9.38 -11.66 -2.95
C LEU A 3 10.45 -10.69 -3.45
N SER A 4 10.05 -9.57 -4.01
CA SER A 4 10.97 -8.53 -4.45
C SER A 4 10.39 -7.15 -4.21
N THR A 5 11.14 -6.29 -3.56
CA THR A 5 10.82 -4.87 -3.43
C THR A 5 10.92 -4.17 -4.79
N ILE A 6 9.93 -3.37 -5.13
CA ILE A 6 9.84 -2.56 -6.35
C ILE A 6 9.68 -1.10 -5.93
N ASP A 7 10.77 -0.35 -5.94
CA ASP A 7 10.74 1.08 -5.67
C ASP A 7 10.26 1.83 -6.91
N THR A 8 9.31 2.76 -6.74
CA THR A 8 8.72 3.52 -7.85
C THR A 8 8.97 5.03 -7.74
N GLY A 9 9.94 5.40 -6.91
CA GLY A 9 10.29 6.77 -6.58
C GLY A 9 9.78 7.21 -5.21
N ASN A 10 9.90 8.49 -4.94
CA ASN A 10 9.47 9.11 -3.69
C ASN A 10 8.61 10.33 -4.00
N PHE A 11 7.80 10.72 -3.03
CA PHE A 11 6.96 11.91 -3.11
C PHE A 11 6.95 12.65 -1.76
N LYS A 12 6.38 13.84 -1.72
CA LYS A 12 6.24 14.60 -0.49
C LYS A 12 4.78 14.81 -0.11
N LEU A 13 4.49 14.63 1.17
CA LEU A 13 3.22 14.95 1.79
C LEU A 13 3.43 15.80 3.04
N ASP A 14 2.40 16.57 3.42
CA ASP A 14 2.40 17.35 4.65
C ASP A 14 2.56 16.43 5.87
N GLY A 15 3.59 16.69 6.69
CA GLY A 15 3.88 15.87 7.87
C GLY A 15 2.79 15.94 8.93
N GLY A 16 2.08 17.06 9.05
CA GLY A 16 0.93 17.15 9.95
C GLY A 16 -0.23 16.28 9.49
N ALA A 17 -0.47 16.20 8.19
CA ALA A 17 -1.49 15.30 7.64
C ALA A 17 -1.10 13.82 7.82
N MET A 18 0.17 13.47 7.62
CA MET A 18 0.66 12.10 7.82
C MET A 18 0.64 11.65 9.28
N PHE A 19 0.94 12.55 10.22
CA PHE A 19 1.01 12.19 11.63
C PHE A 19 -0.25 12.59 12.44
N GLY A 20 -1.23 13.22 11.80
CA GLY A 20 -2.52 13.55 12.38
C GLY A 20 -2.43 14.41 13.65
N VAL A 21 -2.93 13.90 14.76
CA VAL A 21 -2.96 14.64 16.04
C VAL A 21 -1.63 14.69 16.78
N ILE A 22 -0.59 13.99 16.28
CA ILE A 22 0.73 13.98 16.93
C ILE A 22 1.41 15.35 16.74
N PRO A 23 1.88 15.99 17.82
CA PRO A 23 2.58 17.28 17.71
C PRO A 23 3.83 17.22 16.85
N LYS A 24 4.09 18.25 16.03
CA LYS A 24 5.26 18.37 15.15
C LYS A 24 6.58 18.12 15.86
N VAL A 25 6.73 18.64 17.07
CA VAL A 25 7.95 18.47 17.90
C VAL A 25 8.28 17.00 18.20
N MET A 26 7.30 16.10 18.09
CA MET A 26 7.48 14.66 18.27
C MET A 26 7.79 13.98 16.95
N TRP A 27 6.95 14.16 15.91
CA TRP A 27 7.09 13.42 14.66
C TRP A 27 8.23 13.94 13.75
N GLN A 28 8.58 15.22 13.84
CA GLN A 28 9.68 15.78 13.03
C GLN A 28 11.04 15.11 13.30
N LYS A 29 11.21 14.47 14.46
CA LYS A 29 12.40 13.67 14.77
C LYS A 29 12.40 12.30 14.10
N LEU A 30 11.24 11.83 13.69
CA LEU A 30 11.02 10.54 13.04
C LEU A 30 11.11 10.68 11.52
N ASN A 31 10.46 11.70 10.98
CA ASN A 31 10.47 12.03 9.55
C ASN A 31 10.58 13.57 9.40
N PRO A 32 11.79 14.10 9.16
CA PRO A 32 12.02 15.54 9.06
C PRO A 32 11.26 16.17 7.90
N SER A 33 10.62 17.32 8.15
CA SER A 33 9.95 18.12 7.12
C SER A 33 10.81 19.27 6.64
N ASP A 34 10.54 19.73 5.41
CA ASP A 34 11.09 20.98 4.86
C ASP A 34 10.34 22.22 5.41
N GLU A 35 10.65 23.40 4.84
CA GLU A 35 10.07 24.69 5.22
C GLU A 35 8.56 24.78 4.95
N HIS A 36 8.05 23.97 4.02
CA HIS A 36 6.62 23.88 3.68
C HIS A 36 5.89 22.78 4.47
N ASN A 37 6.51 22.21 5.50
CA ASN A 37 6.00 21.09 6.28
C ASN A 37 5.90 19.77 5.52
N LEU A 38 6.56 19.67 4.36
CA LEU A 38 6.53 18.48 3.51
C LEU A 38 7.62 17.50 3.96
N CYS A 39 7.21 16.27 4.25
CA CYS A 39 8.09 15.12 4.49
C CYS A 39 8.20 14.27 3.24
N SER A 40 9.33 13.61 3.04
CA SER A 40 9.51 12.64 1.96
C SER A 40 8.97 11.26 2.37
N TRP A 41 8.33 10.57 1.42
CA TRP A 41 7.75 9.24 1.57
C TRP A 41 8.09 8.38 0.36
N ALA A 42 8.32 7.09 0.58
CA ALA A 42 8.53 6.14 -0.52
C ALA A 42 7.20 5.83 -1.24
N LEU A 43 7.33 5.38 -2.46
CA LEU A 43 6.26 4.73 -3.25
C LEU A 43 6.76 3.31 -3.55
N ARG A 44 6.66 2.42 -2.58
CA ARG A 44 7.25 1.08 -2.63
C ARG A 44 6.19 0.02 -2.84
N CYS A 45 6.31 -0.70 -3.92
CA CYS A 45 5.46 -1.82 -4.26
C CYS A 45 6.14 -3.16 -3.91
N LEU A 46 5.38 -4.24 -3.90
CA LEU A 46 5.91 -5.59 -3.67
C LEU A 46 5.54 -6.50 -4.83
N LEU A 47 6.54 -7.16 -5.42
CA LEU A 47 6.34 -8.20 -6.41
C LEU A 47 6.41 -9.57 -5.73
N VAL A 48 5.41 -10.40 -5.98
CA VAL A 48 5.33 -11.80 -5.57
C VAL A 48 5.40 -12.69 -6.81
N GLU A 49 6.41 -13.54 -6.89
CA GLU A 49 6.54 -14.59 -7.92
C GLU A 49 6.09 -15.93 -7.31
N GLU A 50 4.90 -16.40 -7.72
CA GLU A 50 4.25 -17.63 -7.23
C GLU A 50 4.00 -18.57 -8.41
N GLY A 51 4.84 -19.58 -8.59
CA GLY A 51 4.82 -20.42 -9.81
C GLY A 51 5.02 -19.57 -11.07
N ASP A 52 4.09 -19.68 -12.00
CA ASP A 52 4.10 -18.89 -13.25
C ASP A 52 3.49 -17.49 -13.08
N ARG A 53 2.93 -17.18 -11.92
CA ARG A 53 2.31 -15.87 -11.65
C ARG A 53 3.34 -14.86 -11.18
N LYS A 54 3.24 -13.64 -11.70
CA LYS A 54 3.94 -12.45 -11.24
C LYS A 54 2.90 -11.44 -10.77
N ILE A 55 2.73 -11.37 -9.46
CA ILE A 55 1.68 -10.61 -8.79
C ILE A 55 2.32 -9.34 -8.23
N LEU A 56 1.94 -8.19 -8.75
CA LEU A 56 2.39 -6.90 -8.25
C LEU A 56 1.36 -6.35 -7.26
N ILE A 57 1.80 -5.95 -6.08
CA ILE A 57 0.97 -5.29 -5.06
C ILE A 57 1.24 -3.79 -5.16
N ASP A 58 0.21 -3.05 -5.53
CA ASP A 58 0.20 -1.63 -5.89
C ASP A 58 1.16 -1.27 -7.04
N THR A 59 1.12 -0.02 -7.49
CA THR A 59 1.85 0.42 -8.69
C THR A 59 2.47 1.81 -8.54
N GLY A 60 2.38 2.41 -7.36
CA GLY A 60 2.84 3.76 -7.11
C GLY A 60 2.00 4.83 -7.84
N LEU A 61 2.53 6.03 -7.91
CA LEU A 61 1.83 7.22 -8.41
C LEU A 61 1.76 7.27 -9.95
N GLY A 62 2.72 6.64 -10.63
CA GLY A 62 2.82 6.74 -12.09
C GLY A 62 3.32 8.10 -12.57
N ASN A 63 3.13 8.39 -13.87
CA ASN A 63 3.72 9.58 -14.52
C ASN A 63 2.78 10.26 -15.54
N LYS A 64 1.48 9.93 -15.54
CA LYS A 64 0.57 10.38 -16.61
C LYS A 64 -0.16 11.69 -16.33
N GLN A 65 -0.18 12.15 -15.07
CA GLN A 65 -0.77 13.40 -14.66
C GLN A 65 0.01 14.60 -15.19
N ASP A 66 -0.56 15.79 -15.11
CA ASP A 66 0.09 17.00 -15.56
C ASP A 66 1.12 17.54 -14.55
N ALA A 67 1.94 18.50 -15.02
CA ALA A 67 2.98 19.09 -14.19
C ALA A 67 2.42 19.82 -12.96
N LYS A 68 1.22 20.38 -13.02
CA LYS A 68 0.56 21.04 -11.91
C LYS A 68 0.24 20.03 -10.80
N PHE A 69 -0.33 18.88 -11.17
CA PHE A 69 -0.59 17.80 -10.22
C PHE A 69 0.71 17.37 -9.52
N PHE A 70 1.75 17.05 -10.29
CA PHE A 70 3.03 16.61 -9.72
C PHE A 70 3.74 17.67 -8.88
N SER A 71 3.51 18.99 -9.15
CA SER A 71 4.09 20.04 -8.32
C SER A 71 3.61 20.05 -6.88
N HIS A 72 2.43 19.47 -6.60
CA HIS A 72 1.90 19.35 -5.24
C HIS A 72 2.58 18.24 -4.43
N TYR A 73 3.18 17.26 -5.10
CA TYR A 73 3.75 16.07 -4.48
C TYR A 73 5.27 16.00 -4.59
N ALA A 74 5.92 16.95 -5.27
CA ALA A 74 7.37 17.09 -5.40
C ALA A 74 8.08 15.74 -5.58
N LEU A 75 7.72 15.01 -6.66
CA LEU A 75 8.31 13.71 -6.97
C LEU A 75 9.82 13.79 -7.04
N HIS A 76 10.51 12.81 -6.46
CA HIS A 76 11.96 12.71 -6.44
C HIS A 76 12.42 11.24 -6.35
N GLY A 77 13.74 11.03 -6.40
CA GLY A 77 14.33 9.70 -6.58
C GLY A 77 14.55 9.40 -8.06
N SER A 78 15.29 8.34 -8.35
CA SER A 78 15.67 7.93 -9.71
C SER A 78 14.84 6.73 -10.21
N GLU A 79 14.25 6.00 -9.27
CA GLU A 79 13.51 4.77 -9.53
C GLU A 79 12.12 5.08 -10.09
N THR A 80 11.70 4.26 -11.02
CA THR A 80 10.34 4.22 -11.54
C THR A 80 9.84 2.78 -11.55
N LEU A 81 8.54 2.58 -11.61
CA LEU A 81 7.96 1.24 -11.71
C LEU A 81 8.60 0.43 -12.86
N THR A 82 8.74 1.04 -14.04
CA THR A 82 9.33 0.41 -15.20
C THR A 82 10.82 0.10 -15.03
N SER A 83 11.61 1.06 -14.50
CA SER A 83 13.05 0.85 -14.30
C SER A 83 13.33 -0.22 -13.25
N SER A 84 12.55 -0.26 -12.18
CA SER A 84 12.70 -1.24 -11.10
C SER A 84 12.31 -2.65 -11.53
N LEU A 85 11.26 -2.81 -12.32
CA LEU A 85 10.92 -4.10 -12.94
C LEU A 85 12.01 -4.54 -13.94
N ALA A 86 12.48 -3.64 -14.79
CA ALA A 86 13.55 -3.94 -15.76
C ALA A 86 14.85 -4.34 -15.08
N ALA A 87 15.22 -3.71 -13.95
CA ALA A 87 16.41 -4.07 -13.16
C ALA A 87 16.33 -5.51 -12.60
N LYS A 88 15.12 -6.05 -12.46
CA LYS A 88 14.88 -7.47 -12.09
C LYS A 88 14.66 -8.40 -13.28
N GLY A 89 14.84 -7.89 -14.51
CA GLY A 89 14.64 -8.66 -15.75
C GLY A 89 13.18 -8.98 -16.05
N ILE A 90 12.25 -8.19 -15.52
CA ILE A 90 10.80 -8.40 -15.67
C ILE A 90 10.25 -7.37 -16.66
N ALA A 91 9.76 -7.87 -17.79
CA ALA A 91 9.04 -7.06 -18.77
C ALA A 91 7.60 -6.77 -18.25
N PRO A 92 7.00 -5.62 -18.58
CA PRO A 92 5.63 -5.31 -18.19
C PRO A 92 4.61 -6.39 -18.58
N GLU A 93 4.79 -7.02 -19.72
CA GLU A 93 3.91 -8.08 -20.23
C GLU A 93 4.01 -9.39 -19.42
N ALA A 94 5.04 -9.53 -18.59
CA ALA A 94 5.21 -10.69 -17.71
C ALA A 94 4.39 -10.59 -16.42
N ILE A 95 3.90 -9.41 -16.06
CA ILE A 95 3.01 -9.23 -14.91
C ILE A 95 1.66 -9.86 -15.25
N THR A 96 1.23 -10.80 -14.42
CA THR A 96 -0.02 -11.56 -14.60
C THR A 96 -1.17 -11.00 -13.79
N ASP A 97 -0.85 -10.39 -12.65
CA ASP A 97 -1.84 -9.87 -11.72
C ASP A 97 -1.32 -8.58 -11.05
N VAL A 98 -2.22 -7.65 -10.81
CA VAL A 98 -1.99 -6.48 -9.97
C VAL A 98 -3.05 -6.46 -8.89
N ILE A 99 -2.64 -6.47 -7.63
CA ILE A 99 -3.54 -6.31 -6.48
C ILE A 99 -3.45 -4.85 -6.05
N HIS A 100 -4.54 -4.10 -6.17
CA HIS A 100 -4.63 -2.78 -5.56
C HIS A 100 -5.09 -2.93 -4.11
N THR A 101 -4.27 -2.48 -3.18
CA THR A 101 -4.66 -2.40 -1.77
C THR A 101 -5.88 -1.50 -1.63
N HIS A 102 -5.82 -0.35 -2.29
CA HIS A 102 -6.91 0.60 -2.48
C HIS A 102 -6.62 1.47 -3.72
N LEU A 103 -7.54 2.36 -4.06
CA LEU A 103 -7.53 3.05 -5.34
C LEU A 103 -7.16 4.55 -5.23
N HIS A 104 -6.47 4.96 -4.17
CA HIS A 104 -5.84 6.28 -4.12
C HIS A 104 -4.75 6.39 -5.18
N PHE A 105 -4.50 7.62 -5.64
CA PHE A 105 -3.67 7.89 -6.82
C PHE A 105 -2.22 7.43 -6.69
N ASP A 106 -1.68 7.40 -5.48
CA ASP A 106 -0.32 7.01 -5.16
C ASP A 106 -0.12 5.49 -5.04
N HIS A 107 -1.22 4.71 -4.97
CA HIS A 107 -1.22 3.25 -4.97
C HIS A 107 -1.54 2.66 -6.35
N CYS A 108 -2.51 3.23 -7.06
CA CYS A 108 -2.98 2.69 -8.34
C CYS A 108 -2.53 3.48 -9.57
N GLY A 109 -1.84 4.61 -9.39
CA GLY A 109 -1.51 5.53 -10.48
C GLY A 109 -0.65 4.93 -11.58
N GLY A 110 0.30 4.07 -11.23
CA GLY A 110 1.15 3.40 -12.22
C GLY A 110 0.46 2.30 -13.02
N SER A 111 -0.76 1.90 -12.66
CA SER A 111 -1.53 0.89 -13.40
C SER A 111 -2.00 1.34 -14.78
N VAL A 112 -2.01 2.64 -15.03
CA VAL A 112 -2.41 3.22 -16.32
C VAL A 112 -1.31 4.13 -16.81
N ILE A 113 -0.94 3.98 -18.08
CA ILE A 113 0.03 4.81 -18.78
C ILE A 113 -0.65 5.65 -19.86
N ARG A 114 -0.01 6.77 -20.23
CA ARG A 114 -0.40 7.57 -21.40
C ARG A 114 0.52 7.24 -22.57
N LYS A 115 -0.05 6.71 -23.64
CA LYS A 115 0.64 6.43 -24.91
C LYS A 115 -0.19 6.97 -26.05
N ASP A 116 0.41 7.77 -26.94
CA ASP A 116 -0.26 8.37 -28.11
C ASP A 116 -1.59 9.07 -27.76
N ASN A 117 -1.59 9.85 -26.66
CA ASN A 117 -2.75 10.50 -26.06
C ASN A 117 -3.89 9.58 -25.57
N GLN A 118 -3.66 8.27 -25.55
CA GLN A 118 -4.60 7.31 -24.99
C GLN A 118 -4.15 6.85 -23.60
N LEU A 119 -5.12 6.58 -22.73
CA LEU A 119 -4.89 5.97 -21.44
C LEU A 119 -5.10 4.46 -21.56
N LEU A 120 -4.03 3.71 -21.31
CA LEU A 120 -3.98 2.25 -21.48
C LEU A 120 -3.49 1.60 -20.20
N PRO A 121 -3.91 0.35 -19.90
CA PRO A 121 -3.30 -0.44 -18.84
C PRO A 121 -1.79 -0.58 -19.03
N ALA A 122 -1.02 -0.40 -17.96
CA ALA A 122 0.45 -0.51 -17.98
C ALA A 122 0.93 -1.94 -18.24
N PHE A 123 0.16 -2.92 -17.79
CA PHE A 123 0.45 -4.35 -17.90
C PHE A 123 -0.61 -5.03 -18.76
N SER A 124 -0.32 -5.22 -20.03
CA SER A 124 -1.29 -5.66 -21.05
C SER A 124 -1.87 -7.06 -20.79
N ASN A 125 -1.15 -7.92 -20.08
CA ASN A 125 -1.56 -9.29 -19.78
C ASN A 125 -2.11 -9.47 -18.36
N ALA A 126 -2.06 -8.42 -17.53
CA ALA A 126 -2.42 -8.52 -16.14
C ALA A 126 -3.94 -8.45 -15.91
N LYS A 127 -4.41 -9.16 -14.88
CA LYS A 127 -5.68 -8.91 -14.22
C LYS A 127 -5.45 -7.92 -13.08
N TYR A 128 -6.23 -6.84 -13.04
CA TYR A 128 -6.18 -5.85 -11.96
C TYR A 128 -7.30 -6.16 -10.97
N TRP A 129 -6.92 -6.41 -9.72
CA TRP A 129 -7.81 -6.86 -8.66
C TRP A 129 -8.10 -5.77 -7.65
N THR A 130 -9.36 -5.57 -7.38
CA THR A 130 -9.89 -4.81 -6.25
C THR A 130 -11.16 -5.51 -5.77
N ASN A 131 -11.88 -4.95 -4.80
CA ASN A 131 -13.19 -5.47 -4.43
C ASN A 131 -14.32 -4.51 -4.85
N LEU A 132 -15.53 -5.03 -4.99
CA LEU A 132 -16.67 -4.25 -5.51
C LEU A 132 -17.06 -3.10 -4.58
N GLN A 133 -16.97 -3.28 -3.25
CA GLN A 133 -17.28 -2.22 -2.28
C GLN A 133 -16.32 -1.03 -2.43
N HIS A 134 -15.02 -1.30 -2.55
CA HIS A 134 -14.01 -0.27 -2.72
C HIS A 134 -14.13 0.43 -4.07
N TRP A 135 -14.38 -0.34 -5.14
CA TRP A 135 -14.62 0.21 -6.47
C TRP A 135 -15.80 1.19 -6.50
N GLN A 136 -16.96 0.80 -5.95
CA GLN A 136 -18.14 1.67 -5.88
C GLN A 136 -17.83 2.96 -5.09
N TRP A 137 -17.08 2.83 -4.00
CA TRP A 137 -16.62 3.96 -3.20
C TRP A 137 -15.70 4.89 -3.98
N ALA A 138 -14.77 4.35 -4.77
CA ALA A 138 -13.77 5.11 -5.52
C ALA A 138 -14.36 5.86 -6.74
N ILE A 139 -15.36 5.28 -7.42
CA ILE A 139 -15.96 5.92 -8.59
C ILE A 139 -16.99 7.00 -8.25
N GLU A 140 -17.58 6.94 -7.04
CA GLU A 140 -18.50 7.93 -6.50
C GLU A 140 -17.99 8.44 -5.13
N PRO A 141 -16.80 9.07 -5.09
CA PRO A 141 -16.16 9.44 -3.84
C PRO A 141 -16.88 10.60 -3.15
N ASN A 142 -16.84 10.58 -1.81
CA ASN A 142 -17.25 11.71 -0.99
C ASN A 142 -16.31 12.93 -1.20
N GLU A 143 -16.70 14.09 -0.66
CA GLU A 143 -15.99 15.35 -0.86
C GLU A 143 -14.58 15.33 -0.26
N ARG A 144 -14.33 14.54 0.79
CA ARG A 144 -13.03 14.45 1.47
C ARG A 144 -12.01 13.67 0.66
N GLU A 145 -12.42 12.55 0.03
CA GLU A 145 -11.53 11.65 -0.71
C GLU A 145 -11.49 11.90 -2.22
N ARG A 146 -12.35 12.77 -2.75
CA ARG A 146 -12.48 13.01 -4.20
C ARG A 146 -11.15 13.33 -4.87
N ALA A 147 -10.26 14.06 -4.19
CA ALA A 147 -8.95 14.41 -4.71
C ALA A 147 -7.98 13.22 -4.78
N SER A 148 -8.24 12.15 -4.04
CA SER A 148 -7.41 10.95 -4.01
C SER A 148 -7.82 9.92 -5.07
N PHE A 149 -9.08 9.94 -5.53
CA PHE A 149 -9.60 9.01 -6.53
C PHE A 149 -9.63 9.63 -7.93
N LEU A 150 -8.64 9.33 -8.75
CA LEU A 150 -8.53 9.87 -10.11
C LEU A 150 -9.14 8.89 -11.11
N LYS A 151 -10.26 9.26 -11.76
CA LYS A 151 -10.97 8.40 -12.72
C LYS A 151 -10.08 7.93 -13.88
N GLU A 152 -9.06 8.70 -14.25
CA GLU A 152 -8.09 8.33 -15.28
C GLU A 152 -7.12 7.20 -14.86
N ASN A 153 -7.03 6.89 -13.56
CA ASN A 153 -6.33 5.72 -13.05
C ASN A 153 -7.19 4.46 -13.08
N LEU A 154 -8.52 4.62 -13.09
CA LEU A 154 -9.47 3.56 -12.80
C LEU A 154 -10.24 3.10 -14.04
N LEU A 155 -10.87 4.02 -14.74
CA LEU A 155 -11.76 3.71 -15.86
C LEU A 155 -11.08 3.02 -17.04
N PRO A 156 -9.81 3.32 -17.40
CA PRO A 156 -9.13 2.59 -18.48
C PRO A 156 -8.98 1.10 -18.23
N LEU A 157 -8.79 0.68 -16.97
CA LEU A 157 -8.70 -0.74 -16.58
C LEU A 157 -10.03 -1.45 -16.80
N GLN A 158 -11.14 -0.79 -16.43
CA GLN A 158 -12.49 -1.31 -16.66
C GLN A 158 -12.81 -1.38 -18.15
N THR A 159 -12.51 -0.31 -18.89
CA THR A 159 -12.75 -0.24 -20.35
C THR A 159 -11.96 -1.31 -21.10
N ALA A 160 -10.74 -1.63 -20.66
CA ALA A 160 -9.92 -2.68 -21.25
C ALA A 160 -10.39 -4.11 -20.88
N GLY A 161 -11.37 -4.24 -19.98
CA GLY A 161 -11.83 -5.55 -19.49
C GLY A 161 -10.82 -6.27 -18.60
N GLN A 162 -9.85 -5.54 -18.04
CA GLN A 162 -8.81 -6.11 -17.18
C GLN A 162 -9.06 -5.91 -15.70
N LEU A 163 -10.13 -5.23 -15.29
CA LEU A 163 -10.52 -5.02 -13.90
C LEU A 163 -11.39 -6.18 -13.40
N PHE A 164 -11.00 -6.76 -12.28
CA PHE A 164 -11.68 -7.90 -11.64
C PHE A 164 -12.01 -7.58 -10.19
N PHE A 165 -13.16 -8.09 -9.72
CA PHE A 165 -13.62 -7.86 -8.36
C PHE A 165 -13.54 -9.12 -7.52
N LEU A 166 -13.07 -8.95 -6.30
CA LEU A 166 -13.06 -9.98 -5.28
C LEU A 166 -14.34 -9.90 -4.45
N ASP A 167 -14.86 -11.06 -4.10
CA ASP A 167 -16.02 -11.16 -3.21
C ASP A 167 -15.59 -10.84 -1.78
N MET A 168 -16.34 -9.94 -1.15
CA MET A 168 -16.06 -9.50 0.22
C MET A 168 -16.73 -10.43 1.24
N PRO A 169 -16.04 -10.73 2.35
CA PRO A 169 -16.63 -11.52 3.41
C PRO A 169 -17.71 -10.72 4.16
N GLU A 170 -18.70 -11.42 4.67
CA GLU A 170 -19.67 -10.92 5.63
C GLU A 170 -19.63 -11.85 6.86
N PRO A 171 -19.42 -11.34 8.05
CA PRO A 171 -19.23 -9.95 8.47
C PRO A 171 -17.78 -9.45 8.30
N ASP A 172 -17.58 -8.12 8.38
CA ASP A 172 -16.28 -7.45 8.24
C ASP A 172 -15.23 -7.87 9.30
N MET A 173 -15.66 -8.43 10.42
CA MET A 173 -14.79 -8.94 11.48
C MET A 173 -15.01 -10.43 11.70
N HIS A 174 -13.92 -11.18 11.77
CA HIS A 174 -13.99 -12.60 12.13
C HIS A 174 -14.47 -12.76 13.59
N PRO A 175 -15.26 -13.81 13.92
CA PRO A 175 -15.73 -14.05 15.31
C PRO A 175 -14.62 -14.14 16.36
N THR A 176 -13.38 -14.45 15.95
CA THR A 176 -12.19 -14.45 16.82
C THR A 176 -11.67 -13.06 17.19
N GLY A 177 -12.29 -11.98 16.67
CA GLY A 177 -11.80 -10.60 16.83
C GLY A 177 -10.64 -10.23 15.90
N ARG A 178 -10.23 -11.11 14.98
CA ARG A 178 -9.24 -10.82 13.93
C ARG A 178 -9.92 -10.09 12.76
N LEU A 179 -9.12 -9.36 11.96
CA LEU A 179 -9.61 -8.76 10.72
C LEU A 179 -10.11 -9.86 9.77
N ALA A 180 -11.22 -9.59 9.08
CA ALA A 180 -11.71 -10.49 8.03
C ALA A 180 -10.66 -10.65 6.93
N SER A 181 -10.64 -11.81 6.29
CA SER A 181 -9.74 -12.07 5.18
C SER A 181 -10.39 -12.93 4.11
N ILE A 182 -9.95 -12.73 2.87
CA ILE A 182 -10.36 -13.52 1.70
C ILE A 182 -9.13 -14.22 1.11
N PRO A 183 -9.23 -15.47 0.64
CA PRO A 183 -8.14 -16.13 -0.07
C PRO A 183 -7.97 -15.50 -1.46
N PHE A 184 -6.73 -15.31 -1.91
CA PHE A 184 -6.41 -14.87 -3.25
C PHE A 184 -5.66 -15.93 -4.07
N SER A 185 -4.70 -16.60 -3.43
CA SER A 185 -3.98 -17.75 -4.00
C SER A 185 -3.66 -18.77 -2.91
N GLU A 186 -2.83 -19.76 -3.23
CA GLU A 186 -2.40 -20.75 -2.25
C GLU A 186 -1.68 -20.12 -1.05
N HIS A 187 -0.90 -19.05 -1.31
CA HIS A 187 -0.03 -18.43 -0.30
C HIS A 187 -0.41 -16.97 0.03
N ILE A 188 -1.41 -16.40 -0.65
CA ILE A 188 -1.84 -15.01 -0.44
C ILE A 188 -3.28 -14.97 0.02
N SER A 189 -3.52 -14.29 1.13
CA SER A 189 -4.83 -13.85 1.58
C SER A 189 -4.86 -12.32 1.71
N LEU A 190 -6.04 -11.73 1.70
CA LEU A 190 -6.22 -10.27 1.75
C LEU A 190 -7.03 -9.94 2.99
N ARG A 191 -6.42 -9.24 3.96
CA ARG A 191 -7.10 -8.73 5.15
C ARG A 191 -7.87 -7.49 4.77
N ILE A 192 -9.05 -7.32 5.33
CA ILE A 192 -9.95 -6.20 4.99
C ILE A 192 -9.98 -5.20 6.14
N VAL A 193 -9.82 -3.93 5.80
CA VAL A 193 -9.88 -2.79 6.73
C VAL A 193 -10.70 -1.64 6.12
N HIS A 194 -11.23 -0.76 6.95
CA HIS A 194 -12.18 0.27 6.56
C HIS A 194 -11.84 1.66 7.10
N GLY A 195 -10.80 1.77 7.92
CA GLY A 195 -10.49 3.01 8.65
C GLY A 195 -9.88 4.09 7.76
N HIS A 196 -8.86 3.75 6.95
CA HIS A 196 -8.23 4.68 6.04
C HIS A 196 -9.19 5.06 4.89
N THR A 197 -9.66 4.08 4.17
CA THR A 197 -10.73 4.19 3.18
C THR A 197 -11.59 2.93 3.19
N ARG A 198 -12.76 2.95 2.57
CA ARG A 198 -13.71 1.82 2.59
C ARG A 198 -13.11 0.60 1.92
N ALA A 199 -13.11 -0.55 2.62
CA ALA A 199 -12.73 -1.87 2.10
C ALA A 199 -11.31 -1.94 1.50
N MET A 200 -10.33 -1.26 2.10
CA MET A 200 -8.92 -1.41 1.77
C MET A 200 -8.44 -2.82 2.10
N MET A 201 -7.55 -3.36 1.29
CA MET A 201 -7.01 -4.72 1.41
C MET A 201 -5.54 -4.68 1.85
N LEU A 202 -5.18 -5.54 2.80
CA LEU A 202 -3.80 -5.77 3.21
C LEU A 202 -3.37 -7.16 2.74
N PRO A 203 -2.58 -7.30 1.68
CA PRO A 203 -2.05 -8.58 1.24
C PRO A 203 -1.17 -9.21 2.31
N GLN A 204 -1.54 -10.42 2.74
CA GLN A 204 -0.80 -11.27 3.67
C GLN A 204 -0.24 -12.46 2.90
N ILE A 205 1.08 -12.60 2.90
CA ILE A 205 1.82 -13.57 2.08
C ILE A 205 2.53 -14.55 2.99
N GLN A 206 2.27 -15.85 2.79
CA GLN A 206 2.98 -16.92 3.46
C GLN A 206 4.21 -17.34 2.64
N ILE A 207 5.41 -17.15 3.17
CA ILE A 207 6.66 -17.55 2.54
C ILE A 207 7.46 -18.48 3.48
N GLY A 208 7.51 -19.78 3.14
CA GLY A 208 8.06 -20.79 4.06
C GLY A 208 7.33 -20.76 5.40
N ASN A 209 8.07 -20.57 6.48
CA ASN A 209 7.53 -20.48 7.85
C ASN A 209 7.27 -19.02 8.30
N GLN A 210 7.36 -18.05 7.39
CA GLN A 210 7.22 -16.64 7.72
C GLN A 210 5.99 -16.06 7.02
N THR A 211 5.37 -15.09 7.66
CA THR A 211 4.25 -14.32 7.11
C THR A 211 4.66 -12.88 6.93
N VAL A 212 4.48 -12.35 5.73
CA VAL A 212 4.67 -10.92 5.40
C VAL A 212 3.32 -10.29 5.15
N VAL A 213 3.05 -9.15 5.75
CA VAL A 213 1.83 -8.39 5.50
C VAL A 213 2.20 -7.02 4.91
N TYR A 214 1.69 -6.75 3.71
CA TYR A 214 1.79 -5.45 3.08
C TYR A 214 0.83 -4.49 3.78
N MET A 215 1.38 -3.48 4.46
CA MET A 215 0.60 -2.68 5.41
C MET A 215 -0.25 -1.60 4.76
N ALA A 216 0.06 -1.25 3.52
CA ALA A 216 -0.60 -0.13 2.84
C ALA A 216 -0.76 1.07 3.79
N ASP A 217 -1.93 1.67 3.82
CA ASP A 217 -2.21 2.87 4.62
C ASP A 217 -2.86 2.60 5.99
N LEU A 218 -2.95 1.32 6.41
CA LEU A 218 -3.23 1.03 7.82
C LEU A 218 -2.04 1.43 8.71
N ILE A 219 -0.81 1.14 8.26
CA ILE A 219 0.45 1.51 8.91
C ILE A 219 1.46 1.88 7.80
N PRO A 220 1.45 3.13 7.29
CA PRO A 220 2.21 3.51 6.09
C PRO A 220 3.73 3.48 6.29
N SER A 221 4.22 3.61 7.52
CA SER A 221 5.64 3.55 7.85
C SER A 221 5.88 2.95 9.24
N VAL A 222 7.12 2.57 9.53
CA VAL A 222 7.54 2.07 10.84
C VAL A 222 7.24 3.07 11.98
N HIS A 223 7.16 4.34 11.67
CA HIS A 223 6.85 5.41 12.62
C HIS A 223 5.37 5.43 13.02
N HIS A 224 4.51 4.81 12.22
CA HIS A 224 3.08 4.70 12.48
C HIS A 224 2.68 3.45 13.28
N ILE A 225 3.62 2.63 13.78
CA ILE A 225 3.30 1.45 14.62
C ILE A 225 2.61 1.86 15.92
N GLY A 226 3.02 2.97 16.53
CA GLY A 226 2.37 3.46 17.76
C GLY A 226 0.88 3.73 17.55
N LEU A 227 -0.01 3.23 18.44
CA LEU A 227 -1.45 3.33 18.27
C LEU A 227 -1.98 4.77 18.02
N PRO A 228 -1.49 5.83 18.70
CA PRO A 228 -1.94 7.19 18.44
C PRO A 228 -1.51 7.78 17.09
N TYR A 229 -0.54 7.16 16.39
CA TYR A 229 -0.02 7.64 15.12
C TYR A 229 -0.94 7.21 13.99
N ILE A 230 -2.00 7.98 13.77
CA ILE A 230 -3.05 7.78 12.76
C ILE A 230 -3.07 8.99 11.86
N MET A 231 -3.15 8.79 10.56
CA MET A 231 -3.11 9.88 9.59
C MET A 231 -4.38 10.74 9.64
N ALA A 232 -4.24 12.03 9.36
CA ALA A 232 -5.41 12.88 9.10
C ALA A 232 -6.08 12.54 7.75
N TYR A 233 -5.42 11.77 6.89
CA TYR A 233 -5.98 11.20 5.67
C TYR A 233 -7.00 10.10 5.94
N ASP A 234 -6.94 9.44 7.10
CA ASP A 234 -7.90 8.39 7.46
C ASP A 234 -9.32 8.96 7.50
N LEU A 235 -10.22 8.32 6.75
CA LEU A 235 -11.61 8.77 6.71
C LEU A 235 -12.33 8.48 8.04
N PHE A 236 -12.02 7.33 8.64
CA PHE A 236 -12.58 6.87 9.91
C PHE A 236 -11.46 6.57 10.92
N PRO A 237 -10.80 7.60 11.49
CA PRO A 237 -9.60 7.41 12.30
C PRO A 237 -9.83 6.56 13.56
N TYR A 238 -11.03 6.54 14.12
CA TYR A 238 -11.35 5.65 15.23
C TYR A 238 -11.43 4.18 14.79
N THR A 239 -11.97 3.92 13.61
CA THR A 239 -11.95 2.57 13.01
C THR A 239 -10.52 2.13 12.75
N THR A 240 -9.67 2.97 12.14
CA THR A 240 -8.23 2.71 11.98
C THR A 240 -7.56 2.35 13.29
N LEU A 241 -7.88 3.07 14.38
CA LEU A 241 -7.33 2.78 15.71
C LEU A 241 -7.67 1.36 16.17
N GLN A 242 -8.92 0.94 15.99
CA GLN A 242 -9.39 -0.39 16.41
C GLN A 242 -8.79 -1.50 15.54
N GLU A 243 -8.80 -1.33 14.22
CA GLU A 243 -8.22 -2.27 13.26
C GLU A 243 -6.72 -2.45 13.50
N LYS A 244 -5.99 -1.35 13.65
CA LYS A 244 -4.57 -1.34 13.96
C LYS A 244 -4.25 -2.02 15.28
N LYS A 245 -5.04 -1.77 16.34
CA LYS A 245 -4.87 -2.42 17.63
C LYS A 245 -5.04 -3.92 17.53
N CYS A 246 -6.09 -4.37 16.84
CA CYS A 246 -6.39 -5.78 16.60
C CYS A 246 -5.27 -6.44 15.79
N PHE A 247 -4.88 -5.82 14.67
CA PHE A 247 -3.86 -6.33 13.77
C PHE A 247 -2.47 -6.43 14.43
N LEU A 248 -2.04 -5.39 15.14
CA LEU A 248 -0.72 -5.39 15.81
C LEU A 248 -0.61 -6.44 16.90
N GLN A 249 -1.70 -6.75 17.60
CA GLN A 249 -1.72 -7.81 18.59
C GLN A 249 -1.55 -9.18 17.92
N GLU A 250 -2.30 -9.45 16.85
CA GLU A 250 -2.16 -10.67 16.05
C GLU A 250 -0.76 -10.79 15.44
N ALA A 251 -0.24 -9.71 14.85
CA ALA A 251 1.07 -9.69 14.21
C ALA A 251 2.22 -9.95 15.18
N LEU A 252 2.09 -9.49 16.44
CA LEU A 252 3.02 -9.80 17.51
C LEU A 252 2.98 -11.28 17.93
N GLU A 253 1.77 -11.82 18.12
CA GLU A 253 1.56 -13.21 18.56
C GLU A 253 2.03 -14.22 17.51
N GLU A 254 1.77 -13.95 16.24
CA GLU A 254 2.09 -14.81 15.09
C GLU A 254 3.45 -14.48 14.46
N ASN A 255 4.19 -13.49 15.01
CA ASN A 255 5.51 -13.05 14.55
C ASN A 255 5.51 -12.64 13.06
N TYR A 256 4.54 -11.81 12.63
CA TYR A 256 4.47 -11.31 11.26
C TYR A 256 5.56 -10.29 10.96
N TRP A 257 5.97 -10.25 9.69
CA TRP A 257 6.75 -9.16 9.11
C TRP A 257 5.80 -8.16 8.46
N LEU A 258 5.90 -6.90 8.87
CA LEU A 258 5.14 -5.78 8.32
C LEU A 258 5.97 -5.14 7.22
N PHE A 259 5.45 -5.09 6.00
CA PHE A 259 6.09 -4.42 4.86
C PHE A 259 5.45 -3.05 4.63
N PHE A 260 6.28 -2.00 4.49
CA PHE A 260 5.83 -0.61 4.43
C PHE A 260 6.01 -0.01 3.04
N GLU A 261 4.94 0.56 2.52
CA GLU A 261 4.93 1.26 1.23
C GLU A 261 5.60 2.63 1.30
N HIS A 262 5.31 3.39 2.37
CA HIS A 262 5.69 4.80 2.47
C HIS A 262 6.89 5.08 3.39
N ASP A 263 7.56 4.08 3.92
CA ASP A 263 8.76 4.30 4.71
C ASP A 263 9.99 4.47 3.81
N LEU A 264 10.75 5.57 3.98
CA LEU A 264 11.93 5.83 3.15
C LEU A 264 13.05 4.82 3.39
N ASP A 265 13.29 4.48 4.65
CA ASP A 265 14.49 3.78 5.09
C ASP A 265 14.24 2.31 5.44
N THR A 266 13.00 1.99 5.88
CA THR A 266 12.62 0.67 6.39
C THR A 266 11.64 0.00 5.46
N GLU A 267 12.05 -1.08 4.78
CA GLU A 267 11.14 -1.87 3.95
C GLU A 267 10.20 -2.73 4.80
N CYS A 268 10.74 -3.33 5.86
CA CYS A 268 9.94 -4.17 6.74
C CYS A 268 10.44 -4.20 8.18
N CYS A 269 9.59 -4.65 9.09
CA CYS A 269 9.97 -4.97 10.46
C CYS A 269 9.10 -6.10 11.03
N ASN A 270 9.61 -6.76 12.09
CA ASN A 270 8.76 -7.52 13.00
C ASN A 270 8.55 -6.75 14.32
N LEU A 271 7.77 -7.29 15.22
CA LEU A 271 7.29 -6.61 16.40
C LEU A 271 7.83 -7.21 17.70
N GLN A 272 7.84 -6.39 18.75
CA GLN A 272 8.08 -6.81 20.14
C GLN A 272 7.17 -6.05 21.10
N MET A 273 6.87 -6.67 22.24
CA MET A 273 6.21 -5.98 23.35
C MET A 273 7.26 -5.22 24.17
N THR A 274 6.95 -3.98 24.52
CA THR A 274 7.77 -3.14 25.42
C THR A 274 6.90 -2.54 26.52
N GLU A 275 7.49 -1.89 27.52
CA GLU A 275 6.75 -1.13 28.55
C GLU A 275 5.84 -0.04 27.96
N LYS A 276 6.18 0.44 26.75
CA LYS A 276 5.39 1.46 26.01
C LYS A 276 4.43 0.85 24.98
N GLY A 277 4.13 -0.46 25.08
CA GLY A 277 3.31 -1.23 24.16
C GLY A 277 4.10 -1.82 22.99
N ILE A 278 3.40 -2.24 21.95
CA ILE A 278 3.98 -2.87 20.75
C ILE A 278 4.85 -1.87 20.00
N ARG A 279 6.07 -2.30 19.64
CA ARG A 279 7.07 -1.52 18.90
C ARG A 279 7.76 -2.41 17.88
N LYS A 280 8.45 -1.79 16.91
CA LYS A 280 9.36 -2.51 16.01
C LYS A 280 10.45 -3.22 16.83
N ASN A 281 10.87 -4.39 16.35
CA ASN A 281 12.02 -5.15 16.86
C ASN A 281 13.12 -5.13 15.80
N GLN A 282 13.22 -6.13 14.93
CA GLN A 282 14.10 -6.12 13.78
C GLN A 282 13.49 -5.28 12.66
N ALA A 283 14.28 -4.44 12.00
CA ALA A 283 13.79 -3.57 10.95
C ALA A 283 14.90 -3.28 9.93
N GLY A 284 14.59 -3.28 8.64
CA GLY A 284 15.53 -3.05 7.55
C GLY A 284 14.96 -3.44 6.19
N LYS A 285 15.82 -3.94 5.31
CA LYS A 285 15.41 -4.40 3.98
C LYS A 285 14.79 -5.79 4.05
N LEU A 286 13.82 -6.04 3.18
CA LEU A 286 13.14 -7.33 3.09
C LEU A 286 14.13 -8.49 2.88
N SER A 287 15.14 -8.30 2.03
CA SER A 287 16.18 -9.29 1.72
C SER A 287 17.12 -9.64 2.87
N GLU A 288 17.14 -8.86 3.94
CA GLU A 288 17.99 -9.12 5.12
C GLU A 288 17.36 -10.16 6.05
N TYR A 289 16.05 -10.30 6.01
CA TYR A 289 15.30 -11.10 6.99
C TYR A 289 14.53 -12.27 6.40
N LEU A 290 14.26 -12.22 5.11
CA LEU A 290 13.49 -13.25 4.42
C LEU A 290 14.35 -13.92 3.36
N ALA A 291 14.29 -15.25 3.30
CA ALA A 291 14.90 -16.03 2.22
C ALA A 291 14.07 -15.78 0.93
N ILE A 292 14.54 -14.85 0.11
CA ILE A 292 13.90 -14.42 -1.15
C ILE A 292 14.65 -14.93 -2.36
#